data_2d64f28cab34bcfba2e5bf4a372aa53e
#
_entry.id   2d64f28cab34bcfba2e5bf4a372aa53e
#
_cell.length_a   1.000
_cell.length_b   1.000
_cell.length_c   1.000
_cell.angle_alpha   90.00
_cell.angle_beta   90.00
_cell.angle_gamma   90.00
#
_symmetry.space_group_name_H-M   'P 1'
#
loop_
_entity.id
_entity.type
_entity.pdbx_description
1 polymer ?
#
loop_
_entity_poly.entity_id
_entity_poly.type
_entity_poly.pdbx_seq_one_letter_code
_entity_poly.pdbx_strand_id
1 'polypeptide(L)'
;IIISPHPRAKKCTIEAAKVVLEAAVKAGAPEGLIGWIDIPSLELTNTLMAEADIILATGGPGMVKAAYSSGTPALGVGAGNTPAIIDDTADVVLAVNSIIHSIYSSTFTAEVFGRTLWS
;
A
#
# COMPACT_ATOMS: atom_id res chain seq x y z
N ILE A 1 -5.28 -13.75 9.95
CA ILE A 1 -4.72 -12.57 9.26
C ILE A 1 -4.82 -11.37 10.18
N ILE A 2 -3.73 -10.62 10.36
CA ILE A 2 -3.74 -9.36 11.12
C ILE A 2 -3.48 -8.20 10.17
N ILE A 3 -4.36 -7.21 10.19
CA ILE A 3 -4.26 -6.01 9.35
C ILE A 3 -3.72 -4.85 10.18
N SER A 4 -2.58 -4.28 9.77
CA SER A 4 -2.04 -3.04 10.32
C SER A 4 -2.38 -1.87 9.38
N PRO A 5 -3.40 -1.07 9.69
CA PRO A 5 -3.85 -0.02 8.79
C PRO A 5 -2.91 1.19 8.81
N HIS A 6 -2.83 1.90 7.68
CA HIS A 6 -2.18 3.20 7.66
C HIS A 6 -2.95 4.19 8.56
N PRO A 7 -2.29 5.01 9.39
CA PRO A 7 -2.96 5.91 10.34
C PRO A 7 -4.03 6.82 9.72
N ARG A 8 -3.79 7.32 8.49
CA ARG A 8 -4.73 8.20 7.78
C ARG A 8 -5.95 7.47 7.21
N ALA A 9 -5.85 6.15 6.96
CA ALA A 9 -6.91 5.34 6.38
C ALA A 9 -7.51 4.34 7.39
N LYS A 10 -7.16 4.47 8.67
CA LYS A 10 -7.51 3.50 9.71
C LYS A 10 -8.99 3.10 9.70
N LYS A 11 -9.88 4.08 9.76
CA LYS A 11 -11.33 3.81 9.82
C LYS A 11 -11.84 3.04 8.60
N CYS A 12 -11.45 3.48 7.40
CA CYS A 12 -11.85 2.81 6.16
C CYS A 12 -11.30 1.39 6.07
N THR A 13 -10.03 1.19 6.44
CA THR A 13 -9.39 -0.13 6.39
C THR A 13 -10.03 -1.10 7.38
N ILE A 14 -10.34 -0.65 8.61
CA ILE A 14 -10.99 -1.47 9.61
C ILE A 14 -12.42 -1.82 9.17
N GLU A 15 -13.16 -0.86 8.61
CA GLU A 15 -14.52 -1.11 8.15
C GLU A 15 -14.55 -2.09 6.97
N ALA A 16 -13.61 -1.96 6.03
CA ALA A 16 -13.43 -2.94 4.96
C ALA A 16 -13.08 -4.34 5.50
N ALA A 17 -12.21 -4.43 6.51
CA ALA A 17 -11.86 -5.69 7.15
C ALA A 17 -13.07 -6.37 7.79
N LYS A 18 -13.95 -5.61 8.45
CA LYS A 18 -15.20 -6.14 9.03
C LYS A 18 -16.14 -6.70 7.97
N VAL A 19 -16.34 -5.98 6.87
CA VAL A 19 -17.19 -6.44 5.76
C VAL A 19 -16.66 -7.74 5.16
N VAL A 20 -15.34 -7.83 4.96
CA VAL A 20 -14.71 -9.05 4.44
C VAL A 20 -14.81 -10.19 5.44
N LEU A 21 -14.58 -9.95 6.75
CA LEU A 21 -14.72 -10.95 7.78
C LEU A 21 -16.15 -11.48 7.85
N GLU A 22 -17.14 -10.59 7.83
CA GLU A 22 -18.56 -10.99 7.87
C GLU A 22 -18.92 -11.89 6.67
N ALA A 23 -18.47 -11.53 5.46
CA ALA A 23 -18.68 -12.36 4.28
C ALA A 23 -17.99 -13.72 4.39
N ALA A 24 -16.75 -13.75 4.90
CA ALA A 24 -16.01 -14.99 5.12
C ALA A 24 -16.69 -15.90 6.13
N VAL A 25 -17.16 -15.36 7.26
CA VAL A 25 -17.89 -16.13 8.31
C VAL A 25 -19.20 -16.69 7.75
N LYS A 26 -19.95 -15.91 6.98
CA LYS A 26 -21.15 -16.40 6.27
C LYS A 26 -20.86 -17.56 5.30
N ALA A 27 -19.65 -17.59 4.75
CA ALA A 27 -19.19 -18.68 3.89
C ALA A 27 -18.57 -19.85 4.65
N GLY A 28 -18.58 -19.83 5.99
CA GLY A 28 -18.12 -20.94 6.85
C GLY A 28 -16.70 -20.75 7.42
N ALA A 29 -16.10 -19.58 7.31
CA ALA A 29 -14.82 -19.30 7.95
C ALA A 29 -14.98 -19.08 9.47
N PRO A 30 -13.94 -19.34 10.29
CA PRO A 30 -13.99 -19.05 11.71
C PRO A 30 -14.05 -17.55 12.00
N GLU A 31 -14.75 -17.13 13.06
CA GLU A 31 -14.94 -15.72 13.45
C GLU A 31 -13.62 -14.97 13.69
N GLY A 32 -12.57 -15.64 14.11
CA GLY A 32 -11.25 -15.05 14.37
C GLY A 32 -10.30 -14.97 13.16
N LEU A 33 -10.78 -15.22 11.94
CA LEU A 33 -9.92 -15.30 10.74
C LEU A 33 -9.19 -13.98 10.43
N ILE A 34 -9.83 -12.84 10.64
CA ILE A 34 -9.27 -11.51 10.38
C ILE A 34 -9.34 -10.67 11.64
N GLY A 35 -8.18 -10.18 12.08
CA GLY A 35 -8.04 -9.15 13.11
C GLY A 35 -7.43 -7.88 12.55
N TRP A 36 -7.46 -6.81 13.31
CA TRP A 36 -6.87 -5.53 12.94
C TRP A 36 -6.32 -4.78 14.14
N ILE A 37 -5.41 -3.83 13.87
CA ILE A 37 -4.85 -2.94 14.87
C ILE A 37 -5.68 -1.64 14.92
N ASP A 38 -6.28 -1.36 16.07
CA ASP A 38 -7.07 -0.15 16.28
C ASP A 38 -6.21 1.09 16.50
N ILE A 39 -5.05 0.94 17.11
CA ILE A 39 -4.12 2.03 17.41
C ILE A 39 -2.77 1.68 16.78
N PRO A 40 -2.57 1.99 15.49
CA PRO A 40 -1.32 1.70 14.81
C PRO A 40 -0.17 2.55 15.36
N SER A 41 0.94 1.90 15.68
CA SER A 41 2.21 2.52 16.05
C SER A 41 3.36 1.82 15.34
N LEU A 42 4.51 2.49 15.25
CA LEU A 42 5.71 1.87 14.67
C LEU A 42 6.19 0.68 15.52
N GLU A 43 6.13 0.80 16.83
CA GLU A 43 6.53 -0.27 17.75
C GLU A 43 5.65 -1.51 17.54
N LEU A 44 4.32 -1.33 17.52
CA LEU A 44 3.39 -2.43 17.32
C LEU A 44 3.52 -3.04 15.93
N THR A 45 3.78 -2.23 14.91
CA THR A 45 4.04 -2.73 13.55
C THR A 45 5.31 -3.57 13.50
N ASN A 46 6.39 -3.14 14.15
CA ASN A 46 7.63 -3.91 14.21
C ASN A 46 7.43 -5.22 14.98
N THR A 47 6.72 -5.20 16.10
CA THR A 47 6.37 -6.40 16.86
C THR A 47 5.57 -7.38 16.01
N LEU A 48 4.55 -6.87 15.30
CA LEU A 48 3.73 -7.69 14.40
C LEU A 48 4.58 -8.33 13.29
N MET A 49 5.51 -7.56 12.70
CA MET A 49 6.41 -8.08 11.68
C MET A 49 7.35 -9.18 12.21
N ALA A 50 7.79 -9.08 13.48
CA ALA A 50 8.66 -10.07 14.10
C ALA A 50 7.92 -11.37 14.47
N GLU A 51 6.65 -11.28 14.84
CA GLU A 51 5.84 -12.41 15.32
C GLU A 51 5.02 -13.11 14.21
N ALA A 52 4.93 -12.50 13.03
CA ALA A 52 4.18 -13.06 11.90
C ALA A 52 4.91 -14.22 11.22
N ASP A 53 4.19 -15.18 10.69
CA ASP A 53 4.75 -16.27 9.86
C ASP A 53 5.14 -15.76 8.47
N ILE A 54 4.38 -14.80 7.92
CA ILE A 54 4.62 -14.16 6.64
C ILE A 54 4.05 -12.74 6.64
N ILE A 55 4.75 -11.83 5.98
CA ILE A 55 4.37 -10.42 5.86
C ILE A 55 3.96 -10.12 4.42
N LEU A 56 2.80 -9.48 4.24
CA LEU A 56 2.43 -8.81 2.99
C LEU A 56 2.49 -7.29 3.23
N ALA A 57 3.57 -6.66 2.78
CA ALA A 57 3.78 -5.22 2.94
C ALA A 57 3.40 -4.48 1.66
N THR A 58 2.36 -3.65 1.73
CA THR A 58 1.99 -2.72 0.66
C THR A 58 2.18 -1.30 1.16
N GLY A 59 2.92 -0.50 0.45
CA GLY A 59 3.15 0.88 0.90
C GLY A 59 4.40 1.51 0.30
N GLY A 60 4.85 2.60 0.92
CA GLY A 60 6.06 3.29 0.48
C GLY A 60 7.34 2.47 0.69
N PRO A 61 8.45 2.87 0.04
CA PRO A 61 9.73 2.16 0.09
C PRO A 61 10.23 1.86 1.51
N GLY A 62 9.97 2.76 2.46
CA GLY A 62 10.35 2.58 3.87
C GLY A 62 9.66 1.39 4.54
N MET A 63 8.36 1.19 4.27
CA MET A 63 7.61 0.06 4.82
C MET A 63 8.07 -1.26 4.21
N VAL A 64 8.28 -1.29 2.90
CA VAL A 64 8.80 -2.48 2.19
C VAL A 64 10.18 -2.85 2.69
N LYS A 65 11.07 -1.85 2.87
CA LYS A 65 12.41 -2.07 3.45
C LYS A 65 12.33 -2.61 4.88
N ALA A 66 11.45 -2.07 5.72
CA ALA A 66 11.23 -2.55 7.08
C ALA A 66 10.77 -4.01 7.09
N ALA A 67 9.82 -4.38 6.22
CA ALA A 67 9.33 -5.75 6.10
C ALA A 67 10.44 -6.72 5.72
N TYR A 68 11.26 -6.40 4.72
CA TYR A 68 12.40 -7.26 4.33
C TYR A 68 13.51 -7.32 5.38
N SER A 69 13.62 -6.30 6.24
CA SER A 69 14.64 -6.25 7.31
C SER A 69 14.16 -6.85 8.63
N SER A 70 12.89 -7.29 8.72
CA SER A 70 12.31 -7.85 9.95
C SER A 70 12.87 -9.23 10.33
N GLY A 71 13.44 -9.95 9.38
CA GLY A 71 13.85 -11.35 9.54
C GLY A 71 12.75 -12.36 9.24
N THR A 72 11.52 -11.91 9.04
CA THR A 72 10.35 -12.73 8.69
C THR A 72 10.19 -12.79 7.16
N PRO A 73 9.75 -13.92 6.56
CA PRO A 73 9.44 -13.99 5.15
C PRO A 73 8.46 -12.87 4.74
N ALA A 74 8.81 -12.08 3.73
CA ALA A 74 8.03 -10.93 3.34
C ALA A 74 7.80 -10.85 1.83
N LEU A 75 6.57 -10.49 1.45
CA LEU A 75 6.17 -10.11 0.11
C LEU A 75 5.96 -8.60 0.11
N GLY A 76 6.94 -7.85 -0.42
CA GLY A 76 6.88 -6.40 -0.47
C GLY A 76 6.41 -5.91 -1.85
N VAL A 77 5.39 -5.05 -1.85
CA VAL A 77 4.91 -4.36 -3.05
C VAL A 77 5.25 -2.88 -2.90
N GLY A 78 6.26 -2.45 -3.64
CA GLY A 78 6.71 -1.06 -3.66
C GLY A 78 5.83 -0.16 -4.54
N ALA A 79 6.27 1.10 -4.68
CA ALA A 79 5.64 2.05 -5.59
C ALA A 79 5.70 1.55 -7.03
N GLY A 80 4.56 1.59 -7.71
CA GLY A 80 4.51 1.29 -9.14
C GLY A 80 5.17 2.39 -9.96
N ASN A 81 5.83 2.02 -11.05
CA ASN A 81 6.29 2.97 -12.06
C ASN A 81 5.38 2.86 -13.27
N THR A 82 4.51 3.85 -13.47
CA THR A 82 3.52 3.84 -14.53
C THR A 82 4.06 4.58 -15.75
N PRO A 83 4.32 3.91 -16.88
CA PRO A 83 4.68 4.60 -18.11
C PRO A 83 3.49 5.42 -18.62
N ALA A 84 3.76 6.63 -19.11
CA ALA A 84 2.77 7.47 -19.78
C ALA A 84 3.15 7.61 -21.26
N ILE A 85 2.22 7.28 -22.14
CA ILE A 85 2.39 7.39 -23.60
C ILE A 85 1.47 8.52 -24.09
N ILE A 86 2.04 9.48 -24.80
CA ILE A 86 1.29 10.53 -25.46
C ILE A 86 1.29 10.20 -26.95
N ASP A 87 0.09 9.95 -27.50
CA ASP A 87 -0.12 9.71 -28.91
C ASP A 87 -0.01 11.02 -29.72
N ASP A 88 0.40 10.95 -30.98
CA ASP A 88 0.61 12.10 -31.84
C ASP A 88 -0.68 12.86 -32.21
N THR A 89 -1.83 12.23 -32.00
CA THR A 89 -3.17 12.84 -32.16
C THR A 89 -3.65 13.56 -30.91
N ALA A 90 -2.93 13.43 -29.77
CA ALA A 90 -3.34 14.01 -28.51
C ALA A 90 -3.08 15.53 -28.45
N ASP A 91 -3.90 16.24 -27.65
CA ASP A 91 -3.53 17.59 -27.20
C ASP A 91 -2.34 17.51 -26.23
N VAL A 92 -1.15 17.81 -26.73
CA VAL A 92 0.11 17.69 -25.98
C VAL A 92 0.10 18.53 -24.71
N VAL A 93 -0.47 19.74 -24.75
CA VAL A 93 -0.52 20.64 -23.60
C VAL A 93 -1.40 20.06 -22.50
N LEU A 94 -2.58 19.54 -22.88
CA LEU A 94 -3.48 18.88 -21.95
C LEU A 94 -2.86 17.60 -21.38
N ALA A 95 -2.22 16.79 -22.21
CA ALA A 95 -1.57 15.55 -21.80
C ALA A 95 -0.46 15.80 -20.79
N VAL A 96 0.44 16.73 -21.07
CA VAL A 96 1.54 17.11 -20.17
C VAL A 96 1.01 17.65 -18.85
N ASN A 97 0.02 18.55 -18.87
CA ASN A 97 -0.60 19.06 -17.64
C ASN A 97 -1.24 17.93 -16.83
N SER A 98 -1.93 16.98 -17.47
CA SER A 98 -2.54 15.84 -16.80
C SER A 98 -1.50 14.94 -16.12
N ILE A 99 -0.36 14.68 -16.79
CA ILE A 99 0.75 13.91 -16.23
C ILE A 99 1.34 14.62 -15.02
N ILE A 100 1.60 15.94 -15.14
CA ILE A 100 2.13 16.74 -14.04
C ILE A 100 1.16 16.71 -12.85
N HIS A 101 -0.12 16.93 -13.06
CA HIS A 101 -1.13 16.86 -12.00
C HIS A 101 -1.21 15.47 -11.37
N SER A 102 -1.09 14.40 -12.15
CA SER A 102 -1.06 13.04 -11.62
C SER A 102 0.14 12.79 -10.71
N ILE A 103 1.31 13.31 -11.05
CA ILE A 103 2.52 13.20 -10.24
C ILE A 103 2.39 13.99 -8.93
N TYR A 104 1.83 15.19 -8.96
CA TYR A 104 1.67 16.02 -7.77
C TYR A 104 0.50 15.60 -6.87
N SER A 105 -0.56 15.03 -7.42
CA SER A 105 -1.74 14.59 -6.65
C SER A 105 -1.57 13.19 -6.04
N SER A 106 -0.76 12.34 -6.64
CA SER A 106 -0.36 11.09 -6.03
C SER A 106 0.73 11.39 -4.98
N THR A 107 0.69 10.74 -3.84
CA THR A 107 1.73 10.75 -2.80
C THR A 107 3.07 10.17 -3.31
N PHE A 108 3.33 10.28 -4.61
CA PHE A 108 4.57 9.87 -5.25
C PHE A 108 5.67 10.85 -4.91
N THR A 109 6.69 10.35 -4.27
CA THR A 109 7.87 11.11 -3.86
C THR A 109 8.71 11.54 -5.08
N ALA A 110 9.58 12.52 -4.88
CA ALA A 110 10.53 13.03 -5.90
C ALA A 110 11.38 11.96 -6.60
N GLU A 111 11.49 10.75 -6.03
CA GLU A 111 12.19 9.60 -6.61
C GLU A 111 11.53 9.08 -7.89
N VAL A 112 10.19 9.14 -7.98
CA VAL A 112 9.48 8.73 -9.20
C VAL A 112 9.68 9.76 -10.31
N PHE A 113 9.72 11.04 -9.95
CA PHE A 113 9.97 12.14 -10.89
C PHE A 113 11.33 12.02 -11.58
N GLY A 114 12.37 11.69 -10.82
CA GLY A 114 13.73 11.52 -11.37
C GLY A 114 13.88 10.34 -12.33
N ARG A 115 13.09 9.28 -12.18
CA ARG A 115 13.16 8.09 -13.05
C ARG A 115 12.31 8.19 -14.30
N THR A 116 11.21 8.94 -14.27
CA THR A 116 10.28 9.05 -15.40
C THR A 116 10.77 10.00 -16.47
N LEU A 117 11.67 10.94 -16.14
CA LEU A 117 12.20 11.93 -17.08
C LEU A 117 13.52 11.53 -17.77
N TRP A 118 14.19 10.44 -17.34
CA TRP A 118 15.54 10.09 -17.81
C TRP A 118 15.69 8.62 -18.25
N SER A 119 14.61 7.86 -18.37
CA SER A 119 14.63 6.50 -18.95
C SER A 119 13.89 6.48 -20.35
#